data_4e03bcfea98b873aa5a72e8105b23c5a
#
_entry.id   4e03bcfea98b873aa5a72e8105b23c5a
#
_cell.length_a   1.000
_cell.length_b   1.000
_cell.length_c   1.000
_cell.angle_alpha   90.00
_cell.angle_beta   90.00
_cell.angle_gamma   90.00
#
_symmetry.space_group_name_H-M   'P 1'
#
loop_
_entity.id
_entity.type
_entity.pdbx_description
1 polymer ?
#
loop_
_entity_poly.entity_id
_entity_poly.type
_entity_poly.pdbx_seq_one_letter_code
_entity_poly.pdbx_strand_id
1 'polypeptide(L)'
;MQSQLMQSLHKIFNFIVHNQVTLTSLIMFVFFILFLLSWLIEPRRLINGLIFTAFGISFLAWGAILIISQHNALLTTSFSFLALAILFGIFFLVTFSWIFFLWNAYFVWKYESHSLPNLLTLIIGLFLVGLWTLNRLGIFHRLPDWLHSLVAGATFIAFYLLFVMYNFLLNLVLYQIVPRRYNQDYLIVLGAGLIEGKKVSRLL
;
A
#
# COMPACT_ATOMS: atom_id res chain seq x y z
N MET A 1 -29.23 -40.22 16.81
CA MET A 1 -28.75 -39.06 17.57
C MET A 1 -27.57 -38.34 16.87
N GLN A 2 -26.53 -39.05 16.42
CA GLN A 2 -25.42 -38.46 15.66
C GLN A 2 -25.83 -37.80 14.34
N SER A 3 -26.73 -38.36 13.56
CA SER A 3 -27.19 -37.80 12.28
C SER A 3 -27.96 -36.49 12.45
N GLN A 4 -28.74 -36.35 13.49
CA GLN A 4 -29.46 -35.11 13.79
C GLN A 4 -28.55 -34.01 14.26
N LEU A 5 -27.50 -34.35 15.02
CA LEU A 5 -26.48 -33.41 15.49
C LEU A 5 -25.66 -32.89 14.32
N MET A 6 -25.27 -33.75 13.36
CA MET A 6 -24.57 -33.34 12.13
C MET A 6 -25.43 -32.45 11.24
N GLN A 7 -26.74 -32.73 11.12
CA GLN A 7 -27.65 -31.86 10.36
C GLN A 7 -27.83 -30.48 11.00
N SER A 8 -27.94 -30.42 12.32
CA SER A 8 -28.03 -29.12 13.03
C SER A 8 -26.77 -28.31 12.92
N LEU A 9 -25.59 -28.93 13.04
CA LEU A 9 -24.29 -28.26 12.83
C LEU A 9 -24.15 -27.73 11.41
N HIS A 10 -24.58 -28.49 10.41
CA HIS A 10 -24.56 -28.07 9.01
C HIS A 10 -25.48 -26.88 8.74
N LYS A 11 -26.69 -26.87 9.35
CA LYS A 11 -27.60 -25.72 9.27
C LYS A 11 -27.05 -24.47 9.92
N ILE A 12 -26.45 -24.60 11.09
CA ILE A 12 -25.79 -23.48 11.81
C ILE A 12 -24.60 -22.95 11.00
N PHE A 13 -23.76 -23.83 10.48
CA PHE A 13 -22.62 -23.46 9.65
C PHE A 13 -23.07 -22.70 8.39
N ASN A 14 -24.06 -23.22 7.65
CA ASN A 14 -24.58 -22.55 6.46
C ASN A 14 -25.23 -21.20 6.78
N PHE A 15 -25.91 -21.07 7.90
CA PHE A 15 -26.47 -19.80 8.37
C PHE A 15 -25.38 -18.78 8.67
N ILE A 16 -24.32 -19.19 9.38
CA ILE A 16 -23.17 -18.31 9.70
C ILE A 16 -22.45 -17.88 8.42
N VAL A 17 -22.16 -18.82 7.51
CA VAL A 17 -21.46 -18.52 6.26
C VAL A 17 -22.30 -17.60 5.37
N HIS A 18 -23.59 -17.86 5.23
CA HIS A 18 -24.48 -17.00 4.43
C HIS A 18 -24.59 -15.59 5.01
N ASN A 19 -24.67 -15.49 6.32
CA ASN A 19 -24.72 -14.19 7.00
C ASN A 19 -23.38 -13.42 6.87
N GLN A 20 -22.24 -14.12 6.86
CA GLN A 20 -20.94 -13.49 6.62
C GLN A 20 -20.80 -12.94 5.20
N VAL A 21 -21.25 -13.66 4.17
CA VAL A 21 -21.25 -13.18 2.79
C VAL A 21 -22.09 -11.91 2.66
N THR A 22 -23.29 -11.91 3.26
CA THR A 22 -24.19 -10.75 3.23
C THR A 22 -23.59 -9.54 3.97
N LEU A 23 -23.02 -9.76 5.14
CA LEU A 23 -22.42 -8.72 5.97
C LEU A 23 -21.19 -8.10 5.29
N THR A 24 -20.32 -8.93 4.72
CA THR A 24 -19.14 -8.44 4.00
C THR A 24 -19.49 -7.73 2.70
N SER A 25 -20.53 -8.18 1.97
CA SER A 25 -21.04 -7.48 0.80
C SER A 25 -21.58 -6.10 1.16
N LEU A 26 -22.28 -5.98 2.28
CA LEU A 26 -22.80 -4.70 2.77
C LEU A 26 -21.67 -3.74 3.15
N ILE A 27 -20.66 -4.22 3.87
CA ILE A 27 -19.48 -3.43 4.23
C ILE A 27 -18.75 -2.94 2.97
N MET A 28 -18.50 -3.83 2.01
CA MET A 28 -17.89 -3.50 0.73
C MET A 28 -18.69 -2.40 0.00
N PHE A 29 -20.02 -2.54 -0.04
CA PHE A 29 -20.90 -1.59 -0.72
C PHE A 29 -20.90 -0.21 -0.04
N VAL A 30 -20.87 -0.18 1.29
CA VAL A 30 -20.74 1.07 2.06
C VAL A 30 -19.44 1.80 1.72
N PHE A 31 -18.29 1.10 1.74
CA PHE A 31 -17.02 1.72 1.37
C PHE A 31 -16.98 2.16 -0.09
N PHE A 32 -17.59 1.41 -1.00
CA PHE A 32 -17.72 1.80 -2.40
C PHE A 32 -18.51 3.09 -2.58
N ILE A 33 -19.67 3.21 -1.92
CA ILE A 33 -20.48 4.43 -1.97
C ILE A 33 -19.72 5.61 -1.33
N LEU A 34 -19.09 5.42 -0.18
CA LEU A 34 -18.28 6.45 0.47
C LEU A 34 -17.14 6.92 -0.44
N PHE A 35 -16.48 5.99 -1.11
CA PHE A 35 -15.43 6.32 -2.09
C PHE A 35 -16.00 7.15 -3.24
N LEU A 36 -17.08 6.70 -3.87
CA LEU A 36 -17.69 7.42 -4.99
C LEU A 36 -18.13 8.82 -4.60
N LEU A 37 -18.80 8.97 -3.46
CA LEU A 37 -19.27 10.28 -2.97
C LEU A 37 -18.08 11.20 -2.69
N SER A 38 -17.07 10.74 -1.98
CA SER A 38 -15.89 11.54 -1.67
C SER A 38 -15.11 11.93 -2.94
N TRP A 39 -14.96 10.99 -3.87
CA TRP A 39 -14.23 11.19 -5.11
C TRP A 39 -14.96 12.13 -6.09
N LEU A 40 -16.30 12.05 -6.17
CA LEU A 40 -17.11 12.94 -7.03
C LEU A 40 -17.18 14.37 -6.48
N ILE A 41 -17.20 14.54 -5.13
CA ILE A 41 -17.24 15.87 -4.51
C ILE A 41 -15.88 16.56 -4.69
N GLU A 42 -14.78 15.88 -4.35
CA GLU A 42 -13.45 16.47 -4.43
C GLU A 42 -12.38 15.40 -4.70
N PRO A 43 -12.01 15.21 -5.97
CA PRO A 43 -11.07 14.14 -6.37
C PRO A 43 -9.64 14.34 -5.85
N ARG A 44 -9.29 15.55 -5.36
CA ARG A 44 -7.94 15.89 -4.86
C ARG A 44 -7.71 15.56 -3.38
N ARG A 45 -8.74 15.11 -2.66
CA ARG A 45 -8.60 14.80 -1.22
C ARG A 45 -7.74 13.56 -1.01
N LEU A 46 -6.74 13.67 -0.13
CA LEU A 46 -5.90 12.53 0.26
C LEU A 46 -6.70 11.40 0.93
N ILE A 47 -7.85 11.70 1.51
CA ILE A 47 -8.74 10.72 2.13
C ILE A 47 -9.34 9.73 1.12
N ASN A 48 -9.43 10.11 -0.18
CA ASN A 48 -9.95 9.23 -1.22
C ASN A 48 -9.11 7.95 -1.36
N GLY A 49 -7.79 8.05 -1.24
CA GLY A 49 -6.91 6.89 -1.25
C GLY A 49 -7.14 5.97 -0.07
N LEU A 50 -7.38 6.52 1.13
CA LEU A 50 -7.71 5.73 2.32
C LEU A 50 -9.03 4.96 2.15
N ILE A 51 -10.08 5.66 1.70
CA ILE A 51 -11.40 5.04 1.48
C ILE A 51 -11.31 3.99 0.37
N PHE A 52 -10.56 4.27 -0.72
CA PHE A 52 -10.33 3.30 -1.78
C PHE A 52 -9.57 2.07 -1.29
N THR A 53 -8.57 2.25 -0.42
CA THR A 53 -7.85 1.13 0.22
C THR A 53 -8.78 0.30 1.08
N ALA A 54 -9.64 0.94 1.89
CA ALA A 54 -10.63 0.25 2.71
C ALA A 54 -11.64 -0.51 1.85
N PHE A 55 -12.09 0.09 0.75
CA PHE A 55 -12.92 -0.59 -0.25
C PHE A 55 -12.19 -1.80 -0.85
N GLY A 56 -10.94 -1.65 -1.27
CA GLY A 56 -10.14 -2.74 -1.84
C GLY A 56 -9.96 -3.92 -0.88
N ILE A 57 -9.65 -3.65 0.39
CA ILE A 57 -9.55 -4.69 1.43
C ILE A 57 -10.90 -5.37 1.65
N SER A 58 -12.00 -4.60 1.73
CA SER A 58 -13.35 -5.15 1.89
C SER A 58 -13.78 -6.00 0.70
N PHE A 59 -13.41 -5.58 -0.52
CA PHE A 59 -13.67 -6.32 -1.76
C PHE A 59 -12.91 -7.66 -1.79
N LEU A 60 -11.64 -7.66 -1.42
CA LEU A 60 -10.83 -8.87 -1.33
C LEU A 60 -11.37 -9.83 -0.25
N ALA A 61 -11.76 -9.31 0.92
CA ALA A 61 -12.35 -10.09 1.99
C ALA A 61 -13.68 -10.72 1.57
N TRP A 62 -14.55 -9.95 0.92
CA TRP A 62 -15.81 -10.45 0.35
C TRP A 62 -15.57 -11.56 -0.68
N GLY A 63 -14.64 -11.34 -1.63
CA GLY A 63 -14.28 -12.33 -2.63
C GLY A 63 -13.73 -13.64 -2.02
N ALA A 64 -12.87 -13.53 -1.00
CA ALA A 64 -12.34 -14.67 -0.27
C ALA A 64 -13.46 -15.49 0.41
N ILE A 65 -14.37 -14.82 1.13
CA ILE A 65 -15.51 -15.47 1.81
C ILE A 65 -16.44 -16.13 0.79
N LEU A 66 -16.67 -15.46 -0.35
CA LEU A 66 -17.51 -16.00 -1.43
C LEU A 66 -16.93 -17.30 -2.00
N ILE A 67 -15.62 -17.34 -2.27
CA ILE A 67 -14.92 -18.52 -2.80
C ILE A 67 -14.97 -19.66 -1.77
N ILE A 68 -14.74 -19.37 -0.50
CA ILE A 68 -14.77 -20.37 0.57
C ILE A 68 -16.20 -20.91 0.75
N SER A 69 -17.21 -20.06 0.64
CA SER A 69 -18.62 -20.46 0.82
C SER A 69 -19.15 -21.39 -0.28
N GLN A 70 -18.56 -21.38 -1.46
CA GLN A 70 -18.96 -22.26 -2.57
C GLN A 70 -18.52 -23.72 -2.39
N HIS A 71 -17.71 -24.03 -1.38
CA HIS A 71 -17.18 -25.37 -1.10
C HIS A 71 -16.51 -26.07 -2.31
N ASN A 72 -16.07 -25.30 -3.31
CA ASN A 72 -15.38 -25.83 -4.46
C ASN A 72 -13.87 -25.92 -4.14
N ALA A 73 -13.40 -27.15 -3.94
CA ALA A 73 -12.00 -27.41 -3.58
C ALA A 73 -11.01 -26.81 -4.58
N LEU A 74 -11.29 -26.87 -5.88
CA LEU A 74 -10.41 -26.34 -6.92
C LEU A 74 -10.30 -24.81 -6.83
N LEU A 75 -11.42 -24.11 -6.68
CA LEU A 75 -11.44 -22.65 -6.56
C LEU A 75 -10.73 -22.19 -5.29
N THR A 76 -11.04 -22.84 -4.15
CA THR A 76 -10.41 -22.51 -2.87
C THR A 76 -8.90 -22.74 -2.90
N THR A 77 -8.46 -23.86 -3.50
CA THR A 77 -7.03 -24.18 -3.62
C THR A 77 -6.33 -23.15 -4.52
N SER A 78 -6.89 -22.85 -5.70
CA SER A 78 -6.32 -21.87 -6.63
C SER A 78 -6.22 -20.48 -6.02
N PHE A 79 -7.25 -20.04 -5.29
CA PHE A 79 -7.23 -18.76 -4.58
C PHE A 79 -6.18 -18.73 -3.47
N SER A 80 -6.03 -19.83 -2.71
CA SER A 80 -5.01 -19.95 -1.67
C SER A 80 -3.60 -19.88 -2.24
N PHE A 81 -3.34 -20.55 -3.37
CA PHE A 81 -2.05 -20.44 -4.07
C PHE A 81 -1.77 -19.02 -4.55
N LEU A 82 -2.76 -18.33 -5.12
CA LEU A 82 -2.63 -16.94 -5.55
C LEU A 82 -2.33 -16.02 -4.37
N ALA A 83 -3.06 -16.17 -3.27
CA ALA A 83 -2.84 -15.39 -2.05
C ALA A 83 -1.44 -15.63 -1.47
N LEU A 84 -0.99 -16.88 -1.41
CA LEU A 84 0.37 -17.23 -0.98
C LEU A 84 1.44 -16.64 -1.91
N ALA A 85 1.23 -16.70 -3.22
CA ALA A 85 2.16 -16.12 -4.20
C ALA A 85 2.28 -14.60 -4.03
N ILE A 86 1.16 -13.90 -3.81
CA ILE A 86 1.15 -12.46 -3.54
C ILE A 86 1.88 -12.15 -2.22
N LEU A 87 1.57 -12.87 -1.14
CA LEU A 87 2.24 -12.70 0.17
C LEU A 87 3.74 -12.95 0.06
N PHE A 88 4.13 -14.00 -0.66
CA PHE A 88 5.54 -14.32 -0.90
C PHE A 88 6.22 -13.22 -1.73
N GLY A 89 5.55 -12.70 -2.76
CA GLY A 89 6.03 -11.58 -3.56
C GLY A 89 6.25 -10.31 -2.71
N ILE A 90 5.28 -9.96 -1.86
CA ILE A 90 5.39 -8.82 -0.93
C ILE A 90 6.55 -9.05 0.06
N PHE A 91 6.64 -10.24 0.66
CA PHE A 91 7.72 -10.59 1.57
C PHE A 91 9.09 -10.47 0.89
N PHE A 92 9.21 -10.97 -0.35
CA PHE A 92 10.43 -10.87 -1.13
C PHE A 92 10.79 -9.41 -1.43
N LEU A 93 9.84 -8.60 -1.89
CA LEU A 93 10.05 -7.18 -2.17
C LEU A 93 10.48 -6.40 -0.93
N VAL A 94 9.85 -6.65 0.23
CA VAL A 94 10.22 -6.00 1.49
C VAL A 94 11.62 -6.44 1.94
N THR A 95 11.92 -7.74 1.90
CA THR A 95 13.20 -8.29 2.36
C THR A 95 14.37 -7.81 1.51
N PHE A 96 14.17 -7.67 0.20
CA PHE A 96 15.19 -7.25 -0.75
C PHE A 96 15.04 -5.80 -1.20
N SER A 97 14.21 -4.99 -0.51
CA SER A 97 14.00 -3.57 -0.83
C SER A 97 15.30 -2.75 -0.86
N TRP A 98 16.28 -3.10 -0.01
CA TRP A 98 17.60 -2.46 0.02
C TRP A 98 18.34 -2.52 -1.32
N ILE A 99 18.11 -3.55 -2.16
CA ILE A 99 18.70 -3.66 -3.50
C ILE A 99 18.18 -2.52 -4.39
N PHE A 100 16.88 -2.24 -4.33
CA PHE A 100 16.28 -1.15 -5.11
C PHE A 100 16.78 0.23 -4.67
N PHE A 101 16.96 0.45 -3.36
CA PHE A 101 17.53 1.70 -2.84
C PHE A 101 18.98 1.89 -3.27
N LEU A 102 19.82 0.85 -3.21
CA LEU A 102 21.20 0.92 -3.68
C LEU A 102 21.29 1.10 -5.19
N TRP A 103 20.42 0.41 -5.94
CA TRP A 103 20.33 0.59 -7.40
C TRP A 103 19.98 2.03 -7.76
N ASN A 104 18.96 2.60 -7.14
CA ASN A 104 18.58 3.98 -7.35
C ASN A 104 19.71 4.94 -6.93
N ALA A 105 20.37 4.68 -5.80
CA ALA A 105 21.50 5.48 -5.32
C ALA A 105 22.66 5.51 -6.34
N TYR A 106 22.93 4.39 -7.02
CA TYR A 106 23.94 4.34 -8.08
C TYR A 106 23.60 5.30 -9.24
N PHE A 107 22.33 5.34 -9.69
CA PHE A 107 21.90 6.25 -10.74
C PHE A 107 21.95 7.71 -10.31
N VAL A 108 21.48 8.01 -9.10
CA VAL A 108 21.54 9.35 -8.52
C VAL A 108 23.00 9.83 -8.42
N TRP A 109 23.90 8.97 -7.93
CA TRP A 109 25.33 9.28 -7.85
C TRP A 109 25.95 9.57 -9.21
N LYS A 110 25.53 8.84 -10.25
CA LYS A 110 26.11 8.95 -11.60
C LYS A 110 25.58 10.15 -12.39
N TYR A 111 24.33 10.53 -12.20
CA TYR A 111 23.63 11.48 -13.09
C TYR A 111 23.20 12.77 -12.40
N GLU A 112 23.21 12.84 -11.07
CA GLU A 112 22.74 14.00 -10.33
C GLU A 112 23.84 14.63 -9.47
N SER A 113 23.54 15.82 -8.91
CA SER A 113 24.44 16.51 -7.99
C SER A 113 24.54 15.77 -6.66
N HIS A 114 25.72 15.78 -6.05
CA HIS A 114 26.02 15.12 -4.76
C HIS A 114 25.49 15.94 -3.56
N SER A 115 24.25 16.41 -3.64
CA SER A 115 23.58 17.10 -2.53
C SER A 115 23.06 16.11 -1.50
N LEU A 116 22.94 16.53 -0.23
CA LEU A 116 22.41 15.67 0.85
C LEU A 116 21.02 15.06 0.55
N PRO A 117 20.04 15.80 -0.05
CA PRO A 117 18.77 15.21 -0.44
C PRO A 117 18.90 14.07 -1.44
N ASN A 118 19.82 14.20 -2.40
CA ASN A 118 20.04 13.20 -3.43
C ASN A 118 20.74 11.95 -2.88
N LEU A 119 21.56 12.09 -1.83
CA LEU A 119 22.21 10.98 -1.15
C LEU A 119 21.29 10.24 -0.14
N LEU A 120 20.10 10.74 0.10
CA LEU A 120 19.15 10.14 1.07
C LEU A 120 18.83 8.67 0.74
N THR A 121 18.66 8.35 -0.54
CA THR A 121 18.41 6.97 -1.00
C THR A 121 19.58 6.03 -0.71
N LEU A 122 20.82 6.54 -0.83
CA LEU A 122 22.03 5.78 -0.46
C LEU A 122 22.06 5.50 1.05
N ILE A 123 21.80 6.54 1.87
CA ILE A 123 21.79 6.43 3.34
C ILE A 123 20.73 5.40 3.78
N ILE A 124 19.53 5.48 3.22
CA ILE A 124 18.45 4.52 3.50
C ILE A 124 18.85 3.11 3.07
N GLY A 125 19.40 2.95 1.86
CA GLY A 125 19.86 1.66 1.37
C GLY A 125 20.93 1.02 2.26
N LEU A 126 21.94 1.77 2.67
CA LEU A 126 22.99 1.30 3.59
C LEU A 126 22.43 0.97 4.98
N PHE A 127 21.50 1.76 5.48
CA PHE A 127 20.82 1.50 6.74
C PHE A 127 20.05 0.18 6.70
N LEU A 128 19.28 -0.06 5.62
CA LEU A 128 18.54 -1.31 5.42
C LEU A 128 19.46 -2.53 5.30
N VAL A 129 20.59 -2.40 4.58
CA VAL A 129 21.62 -3.46 4.53
C VAL A 129 22.19 -3.72 5.93
N GLY A 130 22.49 -2.67 6.69
CA GLY A 130 22.94 -2.79 8.07
C GLY A 130 21.94 -3.56 8.95
N LEU A 131 20.67 -3.19 8.90
CA LEU A 131 19.63 -3.89 9.64
C LEU A 131 19.50 -5.35 9.20
N TRP A 132 19.55 -5.62 7.89
CA TRP A 132 19.47 -6.97 7.37
C TRP A 132 20.65 -7.84 7.83
N THR A 133 21.87 -7.33 7.77
CA THR A 133 23.09 -8.03 8.22
C THR A 133 23.08 -8.28 9.73
N LEU A 134 22.69 -7.28 10.53
CA LEU A 134 22.57 -7.42 11.99
C LEU A 134 21.56 -8.52 12.37
N ASN A 135 20.44 -8.57 11.63
CA ASN A 135 19.44 -9.62 11.85
C ASN A 135 20.00 -11.01 11.48
N ARG A 136 20.71 -11.13 10.36
CA ARG A 136 21.33 -12.41 9.94
C ARG A 136 22.40 -12.92 10.89
N LEU A 137 23.17 -12.02 11.49
CA LEU A 137 24.21 -12.36 12.47
C LEU A 137 23.63 -12.68 13.86
N GLY A 138 22.31 -12.58 14.05
CA GLY A 138 21.65 -12.84 15.32
C GLY A 138 22.03 -11.81 16.41
N ILE A 139 22.62 -10.68 16.02
CA ILE A 139 23.04 -9.63 16.94
C ILE A 139 21.83 -9.00 17.62
N PHE A 140 20.68 -8.94 16.92
CA PHE A 140 19.44 -8.43 17.47
C PHE A 140 19.04 -9.15 18.78
N HIS A 141 19.23 -10.46 18.88
CA HIS A 141 18.89 -11.23 20.09
C HIS A 141 19.82 -10.92 21.27
N ARG A 142 20.95 -10.27 21.03
CA ARG A 142 21.94 -9.91 22.06
C ARG A 142 21.87 -8.45 22.47
N LEU A 143 21.00 -7.66 21.82
CA LEU A 143 20.85 -6.26 22.12
C LEU A 143 20.07 -6.07 23.45
N PRO A 144 20.39 -5.05 24.24
CA PRO A 144 19.61 -4.71 25.42
C PRO A 144 18.20 -4.24 25.03
N ASP A 145 17.24 -4.43 25.94
CA ASP A 145 15.80 -4.20 25.71
C ASP A 145 15.47 -2.78 25.23
N TRP A 146 16.21 -1.78 25.69
CA TRP A 146 16.00 -0.40 25.25
C TRP A 146 16.33 -0.19 23.76
N LEU A 147 17.35 -0.90 23.23
CA LEU A 147 17.67 -0.87 21.80
C LEU A 147 16.60 -1.60 20.97
N HIS A 148 16.06 -2.70 21.46
CA HIS A 148 14.90 -3.36 20.83
C HIS A 148 13.72 -2.40 20.70
N SER A 149 13.43 -1.65 21.75
CA SER A 149 12.34 -0.66 21.74
C SER A 149 12.58 0.47 20.74
N LEU A 150 13.82 0.95 20.63
CA LEU A 150 14.18 1.96 19.62
C LEU A 150 14.04 1.45 18.19
N VAL A 151 14.53 0.24 17.92
CA VAL A 151 14.40 -0.38 16.58
C VAL A 151 12.93 -0.63 16.24
N ALA A 152 12.12 -1.10 17.19
CA ALA A 152 10.68 -1.28 17.00
C ALA A 152 9.99 0.06 16.70
N GLY A 153 10.31 1.12 17.43
CA GLY A 153 9.80 2.48 17.18
C GLY A 153 10.19 3.01 15.81
N ALA A 154 11.46 2.87 15.43
CA ALA A 154 11.95 3.28 14.12
C ALA A 154 11.27 2.50 12.98
N THR A 155 11.07 1.20 13.17
CA THR A 155 10.36 0.34 12.22
C THR A 155 8.91 0.79 12.06
N PHE A 156 8.22 1.10 13.17
CA PHE A 156 6.86 1.61 13.13
C PHE A 156 6.74 2.94 12.37
N ILE A 157 7.67 3.87 12.62
CA ILE A 157 7.74 5.15 11.89
C ILE A 157 7.97 4.90 10.39
N ALA A 158 8.88 3.98 10.04
CA ALA A 158 9.15 3.64 8.65
C ALA A 158 7.90 3.08 7.95
N PHE A 159 7.15 2.17 8.59
CA PHE A 159 5.88 1.66 8.06
C PHE A 159 4.84 2.77 7.89
N TYR A 160 4.74 3.68 8.86
CA TYR A 160 3.84 4.84 8.76
C TYR A 160 4.19 5.71 7.54
N LEU A 161 5.46 6.04 7.34
CA LEU A 161 5.91 6.83 6.19
C LEU A 161 5.65 6.12 4.86
N LEU A 162 5.90 4.81 4.79
CA LEU A 162 5.57 4.00 3.61
C LEU A 162 4.07 4.00 3.32
N PHE A 163 3.24 3.90 4.35
CA PHE A 163 1.79 3.96 4.20
C PHE A 163 1.32 5.34 3.70
N VAL A 164 1.88 6.42 4.22
CA VAL A 164 1.59 7.78 3.75
C VAL A 164 2.00 7.95 2.28
N MET A 165 3.19 7.46 1.91
CA MET A 165 3.68 7.49 0.53
C MET A 165 2.77 6.67 -0.40
N TYR A 166 2.40 5.45 0.01
CA TYR A 166 1.45 4.62 -0.72
C TYR A 166 0.13 5.36 -0.96
N ASN A 167 -0.44 5.95 0.10
CA ASN A 167 -1.70 6.68 0.00
C ASN A 167 -1.59 7.89 -0.94
N PHE A 168 -0.46 8.60 -0.89
CA PHE A 168 -0.19 9.70 -1.81
C PHE A 168 -0.12 9.24 -3.28
N LEU A 169 0.65 8.19 -3.56
CA LEU A 169 0.76 7.62 -4.92
C LEU A 169 -0.59 7.11 -5.44
N LEU A 170 -1.36 6.44 -4.58
CA LEU A 170 -2.68 5.95 -4.92
C LEU A 170 -3.61 7.11 -5.30
N ASN A 171 -3.62 8.20 -4.51
CA ASN A 171 -4.40 9.39 -4.83
C ASN A 171 -3.98 10.05 -6.14
N LEU A 172 -2.67 10.04 -6.44
CA LEU A 172 -2.14 10.57 -7.69
C LEU A 172 -2.68 9.78 -8.89
N VAL A 173 -2.70 8.45 -8.79
CA VAL A 173 -3.29 7.58 -9.82
C VAL A 173 -4.80 7.82 -9.95
N LEU A 174 -5.53 7.83 -8.83
CA LEU A 174 -6.97 8.07 -8.82
C LEU A 174 -7.33 9.44 -9.44
N TYR A 175 -6.50 10.47 -9.18
CA TYR A 175 -6.69 11.79 -9.77
C TYR A 175 -6.45 11.82 -11.29
N GLN A 176 -5.54 11.00 -11.80
CA GLN A 176 -5.28 10.91 -13.25
C GLN A 176 -6.44 10.29 -14.03
N ILE A 177 -7.26 9.44 -13.39
CA ILE A 177 -8.43 8.80 -14.00
C ILE A 177 -9.59 9.79 -14.17
N VAL A 178 -9.58 10.91 -13.43
CA VAL A 178 -10.63 11.94 -13.56
C VAL A 178 -10.55 12.58 -14.94
N PRO A 179 -11.62 12.54 -15.76
CA PRO A 179 -11.64 13.22 -17.05
C PRO A 179 -11.46 14.73 -16.82
N ARG A 180 -10.37 15.26 -17.35
CA ARG A 180 -10.06 16.69 -17.25
C ARG A 180 -11.11 17.46 -18.03
N ARG A 181 -11.87 18.31 -17.37
CA ARG A 181 -12.71 19.29 -18.02
C ARG A 181 -11.80 20.41 -18.55
N TYR A 182 -11.55 20.42 -19.85
CA TYR A 182 -10.65 21.38 -20.50
C TYR A 182 -11.24 22.81 -20.65
N ASN A 183 -12.38 23.10 -20.01
CA ASN A 183 -12.98 24.44 -19.98
C ASN A 183 -12.29 25.29 -18.91
N GLN A 184 -11.01 25.59 -19.07
CA GLN A 184 -10.29 26.51 -18.20
C GLN A 184 -9.86 27.71 -19.02
N ASP A 185 -10.44 28.87 -18.71
CA ASP A 185 -10.21 30.13 -19.43
C ASP A 185 -8.85 30.77 -19.10
N TYR A 186 -8.11 30.24 -18.10
CA TYR A 186 -6.83 30.82 -17.64
C TYR A 186 -5.76 29.76 -17.41
N LEU A 187 -4.58 29.98 -18.00
CA LEU A 187 -3.34 29.28 -17.72
C LEU A 187 -2.47 30.19 -16.85
N ILE A 188 -2.38 29.92 -15.54
CA ILE A 188 -1.44 30.60 -14.66
C ILE A 188 -0.10 29.86 -14.76
N VAL A 189 0.83 30.40 -15.54
CA VAL A 189 2.22 29.97 -15.56
C VAL A 189 2.91 30.65 -14.39
N LEU A 190 3.24 29.91 -13.33
CA LEU A 190 4.12 30.40 -12.28
C LEU A 190 5.46 30.72 -12.93
N GLY A 191 5.77 32.01 -13.03
CA GLY A 191 6.98 32.48 -13.73
C GLY A 191 8.23 31.89 -13.11
N ALA A 192 9.06 31.28 -13.93
CA ALA A 192 10.46 31.07 -13.60
C ALA A 192 11.10 32.43 -13.29
N GLY A 193 11.86 32.52 -12.19
CA GLY A 193 12.51 33.76 -11.81
C GLY A 193 13.24 34.40 -13.01
N LEU A 194 13.03 35.66 -13.22
CA LEU A 194 13.72 36.41 -14.28
C LEU A 194 15.19 36.61 -13.88
N ILE A 195 16.13 36.12 -14.69
CA ILE A 195 17.53 36.44 -14.56
C ILE A 195 17.72 37.89 -15.04
N GLU A 196 18.21 38.77 -14.14
CA GLU A 196 18.40 40.20 -14.40
C GLU A 196 17.12 40.95 -14.85
N GLY A 197 15.92 40.48 -14.46
CA GLY A 197 14.65 41.12 -14.78
C GLY A 197 14.26 41.07 -16.26
N LYS A 198 15.00 40.41 -17.15
CA LYS A 198 14.79 40.43 -18.60
C LYS A 198 14.70 39.06 -19.27
N LYS A 199 15.29 38.02 -18.71
CA LYS A 199 15.31 36.67 -19.31
C LYS A 199 14.71 35.63 -18.39
N VAL A 200 13.81 34.82 -18.92
CA VAL A 200 13.28 33.66 -18.21
C VAL A 200 14.40 32.67 -18.00
N SER A 201 14.65 32.22 -16.73
CA SER A 201 15.59 31.15 -16.47
C SER A 201 15.18 29.90 -17.22
N ARG A 202 16.08 29.27 -17.95
CA ARG A 202 15.85 27.94 -18.52
C ARG A 202 15.84 26.95 -17.36
N LEU A 203 14.65 26.71 -16.82
CA LEU A 203 14.39 25.52 -16.02
C LEU A 203 14.10 24.39 -17.03
N LEU A 204 15.12 23.64 -17.34
CA LEU A 204 15.02 22.32 -17.94
C LEU A 204 15.07 21.30 -16.81
#